data_0002be4aca80a9f1a62e3389e6f3644f
#
_entry.id   0002be4aca80a9f1a62e3389e6f3644f
#
_cell.length_a   1.000
_cell.length_b   1.000
_cell.length_c   1.000
_cell.angle_alpha   90.00
_cell.angle_beta   90.00
_cell.angle_gamma   90.00
#
_symmetry.space_group_name_H-M   'P 1'
#
loop_
_entity.id
_entity.type
_entity.pdbx_description
1 polymer ?
#
loop_
_entity_poly.entity_id
_entity_poly.type
_entity_poly.pdbx_seq_one_letter_code
_entity_poly.pdbx_strand_id
1 'polypeptide(L)'
;MLALTAAAMTLGFASCSDNNDPTPDDSSAKDAKFEAIAKQYLANTVNITYQNLADKTELLVDQLKALRADKTDANVRTSCKTFLEARAWWEKSEAFLFGAAGDFGIDPHIDSWPLDLDGLLVALKNDAQIAAMDSEDGDAYAGNKLGAELLGFHGIEYIIFKDGAAKPASEITDKDLVYAIAVAGDLRNKCYQLQVSWAGADACPKNRVAKLEDLEWNTTTTGGFSYNENMLNSGKAGSTYVTWTAAMQQIIDGCMDISDEVGTSKIGKPHTGEDKNYIESPYSENSITDFYDNILSIQNSYMGGIEGKRDEAKSLHAYVKSVNADLDSKVVAAIDNALAKIKGMKAPFVKNYTDASCQEAMDACDALNKVLATVKEELAK
;
A
#
# COMPACT_ATOMS: atom_id res chain seq x y z
N MET A 1 85.13 8.54 2.00
CA MET A 1 84.68 7.90 3.26
C MET A 1 84.17 9.01 4.16
N LEU A 2 82.91 9.31 4.15
CA LEU A 2 82.26 10.21 5.09
C LEU A 2 80.90 9.58 5.42
N ALA A 3 80.69 9.23 6.68
CA ALA A 3 79.46 8.78 7.22
C ALA A 3 78.57 10.00 7.58
N LEU A 4 77.34 10.05 7.09
CA LEU A 4 76.35 11.02 7.53
C LEU A 4 75.37 10.30 8.43
N THR A 5 75.34 10.68 9.70
CA THR A 5 74.32 10.34 10.66
C THR A 5 73.10 11.27 10.50
N ALA A 6 71.95 10.71 10.21
CA ALA A 6 70.66 11.43 10.22
C ALA A 6 69.99 11.25 11.59
N ALA A 7 69.77 12.37 12.26
CA ALA A 7 68.96 12.43 13.50
C ALA A 7 67.49 12.58 13.14
N ALA A 8 66.65 11.64 13.61
CA ALA A 8 65.21 11.71 13.49
C ALA A 8 64.63 12.53 14.66
N MET A 9 64.05 13.69 14.38
CA MET A 9 63.20 14.44 15.33
C MET A 9 61.79 13.90 15.28
N THR A 10 61.32 13.30 16.37
CA THR A 10 59.90 12.96 16.59
C THR A 10 59.18 14.19 17.09
N LEU A 11 58.35 14.78 16.25
CA LEU A 11 57.33 15.78 16.63
C LEU A 11 56.11 15.01 17.15
N GLY A 12 55.86 15.09 18.45
CA GLY A 12 54.63 14.61 19.05
C GLY A 12 53.49 15.61 18.75
N PHE A 13 52.52 15.20 17.94
CA PHE A 13 51.24 15.90 17.82
C PHE A 13 50.32 15.40 18.95
N ALA A 14 50.05 16.23 19.93
CA ALA A 14 48.93 16.03 20.85
C ALA A 14 47.66 16.36 20.07
N SER A 15 46.95 15.34 19.62
CA SER A 15 45.59 15.46 19.09
C SER A 15 44.61 15.52 20.26
N CYS A 16 44.04 16.69 20.51
CA CYS A 16 42.79 16.77 21.28
C CYS A 16 41.69 16.24 20.39
N SER A 17 41.25 15.02 20.60
CA SER A 17 40.02 14.50 20.00
C SER A 17 38.85 14.84 20.93
N ASP A 18 37.99 15.76 20.50
CA ASP A 18 36.62 15.84 20.99
C ASP A 18 35.92 14.57 20.47
N ASN A 19 35.86 13.55 21.35
CA ASN A 19 35.14 12.29 21.08
C ASN A 19 33.66 12.50 21.28
N ASN A 20 32.95 12.88 20.19
CA ASN A 20 31.50 12.72 20.04
C ASN A 20 31.16 12.01 18.72
N ASP A 21 32.09 11.27 18.11
CA ASP A 21 31.72 10.29 17.09
C ASP A 21 31.12 9.07 17.78
N PRO A 22 29.94 8.56 17.35
CA PRO A 22 29.38 7.32 17.88
C PRO A 22 30.42 6.21 17.75
N THR A 23 30.62 5.47 18.82
CA THR A 23 31.60 4.35 18.82
C THR A 23 31.12 3.31 17.79
N PRO A 24 32.00 2.57 17.11
CA PRO A 24 31.63 1.52 16.15
C PRO A 24 30.67 0.47 16.72
N ASP A 25 30.58 0.34 18.02
CA ASP A 25 29.69 -0.56 18.74
C ASP A 25 28.22 -0.08 18.76
N ASP A 26 27.97 1.23 18.79
CA ASP A 26 26.61 1.79 18.83
C ASP A 26 25.91 1.71 17.46
N SER A 27 26.64 1.91 16.36
CA SER A 27 26.06 1.82 15.01
C SER A 27 25.68 0.38 14.67
N SER A 28 26.49 -0.60 15.03
CA SER A 28 26.21 -2.02 14.79
C SER A 28 25.01 -2.52 15.60
N ALA A 29 24.84 -2.02 16.83
CA ALA A 29 23.70 -2.35 17.69
C ALA A 29 22.38 -1.73 17.18
N LYS A 30 22.43 -0.52 16.64
CA LYS A 30 21.30 0.15 15.99
C LYS A 30 20.88 -0.60 14.72
N ASP A 31 21.83 -0.94 13.86
CA ASP A 31 21.58 -1.67 12.62
C ASP A 31 20.97 -3.06 12.88
N ALA A 32 21.43 -3.77 13.91
CA ALA A 32 20.84 -5.05 14.31
C ALA A 32 19.36 -4.92 14.77
N LYS A 33 19.02 -3.82 15.46
CA LYS A 33 17.62 -3.53 15.82
C LYS A 33 16.78 -3.24 14.56
N PHE A 34 17.28 -2.43 13.65
CA PHE A 34 16.60 -2.09 12.40
C PHE A 34 16.41 -3.30 11.49
N GLU A 35 17.40 -4.21 11.42
CA GLU A 35 17.26 -5.49 10.73
C GLU A 35 16.13 -6.34 11.33
N ALA A 36 16.04 -6.41 12.67
CA ALA A 36 14.97 -7.17 13.34
C ALA A 36 13.59 -6.55 13.09
N ILE A 37 13.48 -5.21 13.07
CA ILE A 37 12.27 -4.48 12.74
C ILE A 37 11.89 -4.73 11.28
N ALA A 38 12.84 -4.63 10.33
CA ALA A 38 12.58 -4.89 8.92
C ALA A 38 12.05 -6.31 8.70
N LYS A 39 12.67 -7.34 9.31
CA LYS A 39 12.20 -8.73 9.23
C LYS A 39 10.77 -8.88 9.73
N GLN A 40 10.43 -8.25 10.85
CA GLN A 40 9.08 -8.29 11.42
C GLN A 40 8.08 -7.55 10.53
N TYR A 41 8.41 -6.35 10.08
CA TYR A 41 7.61 -5.54 9.17
C TYR A 41 7.30 -6.28 7.86
N LEU A 42 8.32 -6.83 7.20
CA LEU A 42 8.16 -7.56 5.95
C LEU A 42 7.29 -8.81 6.14
N ALA A 43 7.55 -9.60 7.19
CA ALA A 43 6.83 -10.86 7.41
C ALA A 43 5.36 -10.64 7.85
N ASN A 44 5.10 -9.68 8.74
CA ASN A 44 3.83 -9.57 9.46
C ASN A 44 3.03 -8.30 9.16
N THR A 45 3.52 -7.46 8.25
CA THR A 45 2.76 -6.34 7.64
C THR A 45 2.68 -6.55 6.14
N VAL A 46 3.78 -6.39 5.40
CA VAL A 46 3.77 -6.34 3.93
C VAL A 46 3.33 -7.66 3.29
N ASN A 47 4.04 -8.76 3.59
CA ASN A 47 3.80 -10.05 2.93
C ASN A 47 2.40 -10.60 3.25
N ILE A 48 1.94 -10.47 4.51
CA ILE A 48 0.60 -10.92 4.89
C ILE A 48 -0.47 -10.09 4.16
N THR A 49 -0.29 -8.78 4.05
CA THR A 49 -1.25 -7.90 3.38
C THR A 49 -1.35 -8.25 1.90
N TYR A 50 -0.23 -8.32 1.17
CA TYR A 50 -0.26 -8.66 -0.25
C TYR A 50 -0.66 -10.11 -0.54
N GLN A 51 -0.36 -11.05 0.36
CA GLN A 51 -0.87 -12.42 0.23
C GLN A 51 -2.39 -12.44 0.31
N ASN A 52 -2.98 -11.80 1.34
CA ASN A 52 -4.44 -11.77 1.50
C ASN A 52 -5.12 -10.98 0.37
N LEU A 53 -4.52 -9.89 -0.10
CA LEU A 53 -5.01 -9.14 -1.26
C LEU A 53 -5.05 -10.04 -2.50
N ALA A 54 -3.97 -10.76 -2.80
CA ALA A 54 -3.89 -11.69 -3.93
C ALA A 54 -4.91 -12.85 -3.80
N ASP A 55 -5.08 -13.42 -2.60
CA ASP A 55 -6.07 -14.47 -2.34
C ASP A 55 -7.50 -13.96 -2.56
N LYS A 56 -7.81 -12.73 -2.12
CA LYS A 56 -9.15 -12.17 -2.24
C LYS A 56 -9.49 -11.69 -3.65
N THR A 57 -8.52 -11.17 -4.39
CA THR A 57 -8.73 -10.80 -5.80
C THR A 57 -8.85 -12.03 -6.71
N GLU A 58 -8.13 -13.11 -6.42
CA GLU A 58 -8.33 -14.40 -7.07
C GLU A 58 -9.75 -14.93 -6.83
N LEU A 59 -10.21 -14.94 -5.58
CA LEU A 59 -11.57 -15.33 -5.22
C LEU A 59 -12.62 -14.42 -5.86
N LEU A 60 -12.37 -13.12 -5.98
CA LEU A 60 -13.30 -12.17 -6.64
C LEU A 60 -13.54 -12.53 -8.10
N VAL A 61 -12.48 -12.88 -8.85
CA VAL A 61 -12.61 -13.35 -10.23
C VAL A 61 -13.50 -14.59 -10.31
N ASP A 62 -13.31 -15.57 -9.41
CA ASP A 62 -14.12 -16.79 -9.38
C ASP A 62 -15.58 -16.50 -9.03
N GLN A 63 -15.84 -15.57 -8.09
CA GLN A 63 -17.20 -15.17 -7.73
C GLN A 63 -17.91 -14.43 -8.87
N LEU A 64 -17.22 -13.57 -9.62
CA LEU A 64 -17.78 -12.88 -10.77
C LEU A 64 -18.08 -13.86 -11.92
N LYS A 65 -17.24 -14.88 -12.16
CA LYS A 65 -17.52 -15.97 -13.10
C LYS A 65 -18.73 -16.80 -12.65
N ALA A 66 -18.83 -17.12 -11.36
CA ALA A 66 -20.00 -17.83 -10.81
C ALA A 66 -21.27 -16.98 -10.93
N LEU A 67 -21.19 -15.67 -10.69
CA LEU A 67 -22.31 -14.73 -10.90
C LEU A 67 -22.75 -14.70 -12.38
N ARG A 68 -21.82 -14.73 -13.33
CA ARG A 68 -22.15 -14.78 -14.75
C ARG A 68 -22.85 -16.10 -15.13
N ALA A 69 -22.40 -17.22 -14.55
CA ALA A 69 -22.99 -18.53 -14.81
C ALA A 69 -24.39 -18.69 -14.20
N ASP A 70 -24.61 -18.10 -13.03
CA ASP A 70 -25.90 -18.11 -12.31
C ASP A 70 -26.20 -16.72 -11.73
N LYS A 71 -26.87 -15.89 -12.54
CA LYS A 71 -27.13 -14.49 -12.26
C LYS A 71 -28.26 -14.31 -11.27
N THR A 72 -27.91 -14.39 -9.97
CA THR A 72 -28.82 -14.24 -8.83
C THR A 72 -28.37 -13.13 -7.88
N ASP A 73 -29.30 -12.51 -7.17
CA ASP A 73 -28.97 -11.52 -6.11
C ASP A 73 -28.08 -12.10 -5.02
N ALA A 74 -28.14 -13.42 -4.77
CA ALA A 74 -27.29 -14.08 -3.81
C ALA A 74 -25.82 -14.06 -4.28
N ASN A 75 -25.57 -14.35 -5.56
CA ASN A 75 -24.23 -14.32 -6.14
C ASN A 75 -23.69 -12.88 -6.26
N VAL A 76 -24.56 -11.88 -6.54
CA VAL A 76 -24.14 -10.47 -6.49
C VAL A 76 -23.66 -10.10 -5.07
N ARG A 77 -24.45 -10.42 -4.04
CA ARG A 77 -24.06 -10.16 -2.64
C ARG A 77 -22.75 -10.86 -2.26
N THR A 78 -22.53 -12.08 -2.76
CA THR A 78 -21.29 -12.82 -2.50
C THR A 78 -20.10 -12.11 -3.16
N SER A 79 -20.23 -11.68 -4.41
CA SER A 79 -19.20 -10.89 -5.12
C SER A 79 -18.92 -9.56 -4.42
N CYS A 80 -19.96 -8.84 -3.99
CA CYS A 80 -19.82 -7.60 -3.22
C CYS A 80 -19.06 -7.81 -1.91
N LYS A 81 -19.36 -8.88 -1.18
CA LYS A 81 -18.64 -9.21 0.06
C LYS A 81 -17.17 -9.47 -0.20
N THR A 82 -16.85 -10.29 -1.20
CA THR A 82 -15.45 -10.60 -1.56
C THR A 82 -14.72 -9.36 -2.07
N PHE A 83 -15.40 -8.49 -2.82
CA PHE A 83 -14.87 -7.20 -3.25
C PHE A 83 -14.45 -6.33 -2.05
N LEU A 84 -15.34 -6.14 -1.07
CA LEU A 84 -15.04 -5.34 0.14
C LEU A 84 -13.88 -5.96 0.96
N GLU A 85 -13.81 -7.29 1.02
CA GLU A 85 -12.69 -7.98 1.68
C GLU A 85 -11.35 -7.76 0.92
N ALA A 86 -11.36 -7.78 -0.41
CA ALA A 86 -10.19 -7.49 -1.22
C ALA A 86 -9.78 -6.01 -1.09
N ARG A 87 -10.76 -5.08 -1.20
CA ARG A 87 -10.56 -3.65 -1.04
C ARG A 87 -9.89 -3.33 0.30
N ALA A 88 -10.40 -3.90 1.39
CA ALA A 88 -9.83 -3.70 2.73
C ALA A 88 -8.35 -4.11 2.83
N TRP A 89 -7.88 -5.10 2.07
CA TRP A 89 -6.46 -5.47 2.04
C TRP A 89 -5.63 -4.52 1.19
N TRP A 90 -6.21 -3.97 0.13
CA TRP A 90 -5.56 -2.93 -0.64
C TRP A 90 -5.34 -1.67 0.20
N GLU A 91 -6.40 -1.15 0.83
CA GLU A 91 -6.33 0.03 1.69
C GLU A 91 -5.32 -0.12 2.85
N LYS A 92 -5.20 -1.34 3.40
CA LYS A 92 -4.17 -1.68 4.40
C LYS A 92 -2.76 -1.78 3.83
N SER A 93 -2.56 -1.65 2.54
CA SER A 93 -1.25 -1.58 1.90
C SER A 93 -0.77 -0.17 1.58
N GLU A 94 -1.62 0.83 1.74
CA GLU A 94 -1.37 2.21 1.31
C GLU A 94 -0.13 2.85 1.96
N ALA A 95 0.23 2.47 3.20
CA ALA A 95 1.47 2.94 3.83
C ALA A 95 2.75 2.34 3.22
N PHE A 96 2.66 1.45 2.22
CA PHE A 96 3.83 0.81 1.60
C PHE A 96 3.67 0.57 0.09
N LEU A 97 3.09 1.55 -0.61
CA LEU A 97 3.05 1.58 -2.07
C LEU A 97 4.41 1.93 -2.71
N PHE A 98 5.40 2.30 -1.90
CA PHE A 98 6.79 2.42 -2.37
C PHE A 98 7.32 1.06 -2.84
N GLY A 99 8.35 1.08 -3.66
CA GLY A 99 8.92 -0.14 -4.24
C GLY A 99 8.07 -0.69 -5.38
N ALA A 100 7.63 -1.95 -5.30
CA ALA A 100 7.01 -2.64 -6.44
C ALA A 100 5.78 -1.92 -7.03
N ALA A 101 4.92 -1.32 -6.22
CA ALA A 101 3.74 -0.60 -6.70
C ALA A 101 4.14 0.60 -7.56
N GLY A 102 5.10 1.42 -7.09
CA GLY A 102 5.62 2.57 -7.83
C GLY A 102 6.49 2.16 -9.02
N ASP A 103 7.45 1.23 -8.81
CA ASP A 103 8.45 0.87 -9.83
C ASP A 103 7.82 0.21 -11.07
N PHE A 104 6.71 -0.51 -10.90
CA PHE A 104 6.02 -1.21 -11.98
C PHE A 104 4.72 -0.54 -12.42
N GLY A 105 4.38 0.63 -11.87
CA GLY A 105 3.15 1.35 -12.19
C GLY A 105 1.89 0.53 -11.91
N ILE A 106 1.87 -0.19 -10.78
CA ILE A 106 0.79 -1.13 -10.44
C ILE A 106 -0.42 -0.39 -9.89
N ASP A 107 -0.21 0.63 -9.07
CA ASP A 107 -1.26 1.38 -8.40
C ASP A 107 -2.35 1.88 -9.36
N PRO A 108 -2.07 2.55 -10.51
CA PRO A 108 -3.12 2.98 -11.43
C PRO A 108 -3.96 1.84 -12.04
N HIS A 109 -3.51 0.60 -12.02
CA HIS A 109 -4.29 -0.56 -12.45
C HIS A 109 -5.24 -1.08 -11.36
N ILE A 110 -4.93 -0.79 -10.10
CA ILE A 110 -5.68 -1.27 -8.93
C ILE A 110 -6.70 -0.23 -8.48
N ASP A 111 -6.28 1.06 -8.40
CA ASP A 111 -7.01 2.09 -7.67
C ASP A 111 -7.02 3.46 -8.35
N SER A 112 -7.14 3.49 -9.67
CA SER A 112 -7.25 4.76 -10.40
C SER A 112 -8.57 5.45 -10.12
N TRP A 113 -8.52 6.68 -9.62
CA TRP A 113 -9.70 7.48 -9.27
C TRP A 113 -9.57 8.94 -9.76
N PRO A 114 -10.65 9.63 -10.16
CA PRO A 114 -12.02 9.13 -10.29
C PRO A 114 -12.26 8.23 -11.51
N LEU A 115 -13.26 7.34 -11.43
CA LEU A 115 -13.69 6.49 -12.53
C LEU A 115 -14.15 7.34 -13.73
N ASP A 116 -13.62 7.06 -14.93
CA ASP A 116 -14.19 7.60 -16.18
C ASP A 116 -15.48 6.82 -16.54
N LEU A 117 -16.60 7.25 -15.93
CA LEU A 117 -17.89 6.61 -16.15
C LEU A 117 -18.36 6.69 -17.61
N ASP A 118 -18.10 7.81 -18.28
CA ASP A 118 -18.50 7.97 -19.68
C ASP A 118 -17.71 7.02 -20.59
N GLY A 119 -16.40 6.91 -20.36
CA GLY A 119 -15.53 5.95 -21.04
C GLY A 119 -15.93 4.51 -20.78
N LEU A 120 -16.29 4.16 -19.53
CA LEU A 120 -16.79 2.83 -19.18
C LEU A 120 -18.10 2.52 -19.93
N LEU A 121 -19.06 3.43 -19.96
CA LEU A 121 -20.32 3.25 -20.68
C LEU A 121 -20.12 3.13 -22.20
N VAL A 122 -19.10 3.77 -22.77
CA VAL A 122 -18.69 3.58 -24.16
C VAL A 122 -18.08 2.20 -24.38
N ALA A 123 -17.18 1.76 -23.51
CA ALA A 123 -16.55 0.43 -23.58
C ALA A 123 -17.59 -0.70 -23.51
N LEU A 124 -18.59 -0.60 -22.64
CA LEU A 124 -19.69 -1.57 -22.51
C LEU A 124 -20.58 -1.65 -23.77
N LYS A 125 -20.62 -0.60 -24.59
CA LYS A 125 -21.36 -0.58 -25.88
C LYS A 125 -20.52 -1.05 -27.06
N ASN A 126 -19.23 -1.22 -26.89
CA ASN A 126 -18.32 -1.65 -27.96
C ASN A 126 -18.25 -3.16 -28.03
N ASP A 127 -19.02 -3.77 -28.96
CA ASP A 127 -19.09 -5.22 -29.10
C ASP A 127 -17.72 -5.88 -29.37
N ALA A 128 -16.82 -5.20 -30.09
CA ALA A 128 -15.48 -5.73 -30.35
C ALA A 128 -14.60 -5.77 -29.09
N GLN A 129 -14.68 -4.75 -28.22
CA GLN A 129 -13.99 -4.74 -26.95
C GLN A 129 -14.57 -5.80 -25.99
N ILE A 130 -15.90 -5.91 -25.93
CA ILE A 130 -16.56 -6.93 -25.10
C ILE A 130 -16.14 -8.33 -25.56
N ALA A 131 -16.15 -8.61 -26.87
CA ALA A 131 -15.70 -9.91 -27.39
C ALA A 131 -14.23 -10.20 -27.08
N ALA A 132 -13.35 -9.21 -27.11
CA ALA A 132 -11.95 -9.36 -26.73
C ALA A 132 -11.78 -9.61 -25.21
N MET A 133 -12.56 -8.96 -24.36
CA MET A 133 -12.58 -9.21 -22.92
C MET A 133 -13.21 -10.57 -22.55
N ASP A 134 -14.06 -11.13 -23.39
CA ASP A 134 -14.67 -12.47 -23.18
C ASP A 134 -13.78 -13.63 -23.68
N SER A 135 -12.55 -13.33 -24.07
CA SER A 135 -11.58 -14.34 -24.50
C SER A 135 -10.81 -14.93 -23.30
N GLU A 136 -10.00 -15.96 -23.56
CA GLU A 136 -9.10 -16.58 -22.58
C GLU A 136 -8.09 -15.54 -22.01
N ASP A 137 -7.63 -14.59 -22.85
CA ASP A 137 -6.70 -13.53 -22.50
C ASP A 137 -7.42 -12.20 -22.16
N GLY A 138 -8.69 -12.27 -21.78
CA GLY A 138 -9.50 -11.07 -21.50
C GLY A 138 -8.95 -10.20 -20.38
N ASP A 139 -8.27 -10.79 -19.39
CA ASP A 139 -7.57 -10.09 -18.33
C ASP A 139 -6.37 -9.28 -18.86
N ALA A 140 -5.54 -9.89 -19.72
CA ALA A 140 -4.42 -9.23 -20.36
C ALA A 140 -4.91 -8.13 -21.35
N TYR A 141 -6.03 -8.40 -22.07
CA TYR A 141 -6.64 -7.40 -22.94
C TYR A 141 -7.09 -6.17 -22.12
N ALA A 142 -7.79 -6.37 -21.00
CA ALA A 142 -8.24 -5.28 -20.15
C ALA A 142 -7.05 -4.43 -19.70
N GLY A 143 -6.04 -5.01 -19.09
CA GLY A 143 -4.87 -4.29 -18.59
C GLY A 143 -4.04 -3.58 -19.66
N ASN A 144 -4.00 -4.10 -20.90
CA ASN A 144 -3.20 -3.51 -21.98
C ASN A 144 -3.97 -2.52 -22.87
N LYS A 145 -5.32 -2.53 -22.86
CA LYS A 145 -6.13 -1.80 -23.84
C LYS A 145 -7.14 -0.83 -23.24
N LEU A 146 -7.52 -1.01 -21.99
CA LEU A 146 -8.34 -0.03 -21.28
C LEU A 146 -7.44 1.04 -20.65
N GLY A 147 -7.95 2.26 -20.50
CA GLY A 147 -7.29 3.30 -19.70
C GLY A 147 -7.33 2.95 -18.22
N ALA A 148 -6.37 3.44 -17.45
CA ALA A 148 -6.30 3.19 -16.01
C ALA A 148 -7.61 3.55 -15.28
N GLU A 149 -8.24 4.64 -15.71
CA GLU A 149 -9.51 5.13 -15.17
C GLU A 149 -10.70 4.20 -15.43
N LEU A 150 -10.51 3.11 -16.18
CA LEU A 150 -11.51 2.05 -16.43
C LEU A 150 -11.13 0.73 -15.76
N LEU A 151 -10.02 0.67 -15.03
CA LEU A 151 -9.49 -0.54 -14.41
C LEU A 151 -9.76 -0.59 -12.90
N GLY A 152 -9.30 -1.64 -12.27
CA GLY A 152 -9.23 -1.78 -10.85
C GLY A 152 -10.57 -1.89 -10.12
N PHE A 153 -10.53 -1.54 -8.86
CA PHE A 153 -11.68 -1.66 -7.97
C PHE A 153 -12.87 -0.80 -8.41
N HIS A 154 -12.65 0.45 -8.84
CA HIS A 154 -13.75 1.38 -9.12
C HIS A 154 -14.61 0.99 -10.32
N GLY A 155 -14.00 0.41 -11.36
CA GLY A 155 -14.76 -0.15 -12.49
C GLY A 155 -15.65 -1.33 -12.08
N ILE A 156 -15.12 -2.23 -11.25
CA ILE A 156 -15.86 -3.39 -10.72
C ILE A 156 -16.96 -2.91 -9.76
N GLU A 157 -16.65 -1.95 -8.88
CA GLU A 157 -17.58 -1.37 -7.93
C GLU A 157 -18.85 -0.85 -8.62
N TYR A 158 -18.68 -0.06 -9.69
CA TYR A 158 -19.80 0.45 -10.48
C TYR A 158 -20.71 -0.67 -11.01
N ILE A 159 -20.14 -1.80 -11.40
CA ILE A 159 -20.92 -2.92 -11.95
C ILE A 159 -21.77 -3.61 -10.88
N ILE A 160 -21.22 -3.85 -9.69
CA ILE A 160 -21.88 -4.75 -8.70
C ILE A 160 -22.52 -4.02 -7.52
N PHE A 161 -22.26 -2.71 -7.33
CA PHE A 161 -22.86 -1.91 -6.25
C PHE A 161 -23.79 -0.83 -6.78
N LYS A 162 -24.75 -0.42 -5.94
CA LYS A 162 -25.65 0.71 -6.16
C LYS A 162 -26.14 1.22 -4.80
N ASP A 163 -25.97 2.52 -4.55
CA ASP A 163 -26.47 3.19 -3.35
C ASP A 163 -26.09 2.51 -2.03
N GLY A 164 -24.85 2.05 -1.91
CA GLY A 164 -24.31 1.38 -0.72
C GLY A 164 -24.71 -0.10 -0.56
N ALA A 165 -25.36 -0.68 -1.57
CA ALA A 165 -25.84 -2.07 -1.53
C ALA A 165 -25.46 -2.86 -2.79
N ALA A 166 -25.60 -4.17 -2.74
CA ALA A 166 -25.47 -5.01 -3.91
C ALA A 166 -26.52 -4.61 -4.97
N LYS A 167 -26.08 -4.36 -6.20
CA LYS A 167 -26.97 -4.04 -7.31
C LYS A 167 -27.90 -5.22 -7.59
N PRO A 168 -29.20 -5.03 -7.87
CA PRO A 168 -30.07 -6.13 -8.25
C PRO A 168 -29.53 -6.87 -9.47
N ALA A 169 -29.53 -8.22 -9.44
CA ALA A 169 -29.00 -9.02 -10.53
C ALA A 169 -29.71 -8.76 -11.88
N SER A 170 -30.97 -8.32 -11.84
CA SER A 170 -31.75 -7.94 -13.01
C SER A 170 -31.26 -6.65 -13.70
N GLU A 171 -30.48 -5.81 -12.98
CA GLU A 171 -29.90 -4.57 -13.50
C GLU A 171 -28.46 -4.79 -14.06
N ILE A 172 -27.90 -5.99 -13.91
CA ILE A 172 -26.56 -6.33 -14.39
C ILE A 172 -26.69 -7.12 -15.69
N THR A 173 -26.11 -6.61 -16.77
CA THR A 173 -26.12 -7.28 -18.07
C THR A 173 -24.98 -8.33 -18.20
N ASP A 174 -25.01 -9.17 -19.22
CA ASP A 174 -23.90 -10.07 -19.50
C ASP A 174 -22.62 -9.31 -19.90
N LYS A 175 -22.75 -8.20 -20.63
CA LYS A 175 -21.61 -7.34 -20.98
C LYS A 175 -20.96 -6.70 -19.76
N ASP A 176 -21.76 -6.29 -18.78
CA ASP A 176 -21.24 -5.77 -17.51
C ASP A 176 -20.38 -6.84 -16.80
N LEU A 177 -20.83 -8.09 -16.80
CA LEU A 177 -20.10 -9.20 -16.20
C LEU A 177 -18.85 -9.59 -16.97
N VAL A 178 -18.89 -9.57 -18.31
CA VAL A 178 -17.68 -9.75 -19.14
C VAL A 178 -16.61 -8.72 -18.79
N TYR A 179 -17.00 -7.44 -18.76
CA TYR A 179 -16.11 -6.35 -18.37
C TYR A 179 -15.57 -6.56 -16.94
N ALA A 180 -16.46 -6.78 -15.96
CA ALA A 180 -16.06 -6.94 -14.56
C ALA A 180 -15.11 -8.12 -14.36
N ILE A 181 -15.30 -9.26 -15.07
CA ILE A 181 -14.42 -10.43 -15.00
C ILE A 181 -13.04 -10.12 -15.58
N ALA A 182 -12.98 -9.45 -16.74
CA ALA A 182 -11.71 -9.09 -17.37
C ALA A 182 -10.91 -8.10 -16.53
N VAL A 183 -11.56 -7.05 -16.01
CA VAL A 183 -10.94 -6.04 -15.13
C VAL A 183 -10.51 -6.66 -13.78
N ALA A 184 -11.34 -7.53 -13.19
CA ALA A 184 -10.94 -8.26 -11.98
C ALA A 184 -9.77 -9.22 -12.25
N GLY A 185 -9.66 -9.74 -13.46
CA GLY A 185 -8.52 -10.56 -13.89
C GLY A 185 -7.22 -9.75 -13.95
N ASP A 186 -7.23 -8.53 -14.51
CA ASP A 186 -6.09 -7.63 -14.50
C ASP A 186 -5.73 -7.22 -13.06
N LEU A 187 -6.72 -6.79 -12.25
CA LEU A 187 -6.55 -6.48 -10.84
C LEU A 187 -5.87 -7.63 -10.08
N ARG A 188 -6.35 -8.88 -10.25
CA ARG A 188 -5.73 -10.08 -9.66
C ARG A 188 -4.28 -10.23 -10.10
N ASN A 189 -3.97 -10.06 -11.40
CA ASN A 189 -2.61 -10.21 -11.94
C ASN A 189 -1.67 -9.17 -11.34
N LYS A 190 -2.12 -7.92 -11.15
CA LYS A 190 -1.36 -6.86 -10.47
C LYS A 190 -1.12 -7.17 -8.99
N CYS A 191 -2.12 -7.73 -8.31
CA CYS A 191 -1.97 -8.20 -6.93
C CYS A 191 -1.00 -9.39 -6.82
N TYR A 192 -0.96 -10.29 -7.80
CA TYR A 192 0.07 -11.33 -7.89
C TYR A 192 1.45 -10.72 -8.09
N GLN A 193 1.59 -9.71 -8.95
CA GLN A 193 2.84 -9.00 -9.18
C GLN A 193 3.35 -8.36 -7.89
N LEU A 194 2.48 -7.70 -7.10
CA LEU A 194 2.84 -7.16 -5.78
C LEU A 194 3.33 -8.25 -4.84
N GLN A 195 2.57 -9.34 -4.67
CA GLN A 195 2.95 -10.42 -3.76
C GLN A 195 4.28 -11.05 -4.16
N VAL A 196 4.47 -11.40 -5.43
CA VAL A 196 5.68 -12.06 -5.92
C VAL A 196 6.88 -11.12 -5.86
N SER A 197 6.69 -9.84 -6.19
CA SER A 197 7.77 -8.84 -6.13
C SER A 197 8.28 -8.64 -4.70
N TRP A 198 7.38 -8.58 -3.71
CA TRP A 198 7.81 -8.43 -2.32
C TRP A 198 8.38 -9.72 -1.74
N ALA A 199 7.62 -10.81 -1.76
CA ALA A 199 8.00 -12.05 -1.10
C ALA A 199 9.10 -12.84 -1.82
N GLY A 200 9.24 -12.66 -3.13
CA GLY A 200 10.06 -13.48 -4.01
C GLY A 200 9.29 -14.70 -4.58
N ALA A 201 9.67 -15.13 -5.78
CA ALA A 201 8.99 -16.21 -6.51
C ALA A 201 8.97 -17.53 -5.72
N ASP A 202 10.06 -17.86 -5.03
CA ASP A 202 10.18 -19.13 -4.27
C ASP A 202 9.22 -19.21 -3.07
N ALA A 203 8.78 -18.05 -2.55
CA ALA A 203 7.85 -17.96 -1.41
C ALA A 203 6.37 -17.89 -1.83
N CYS A 204 6.08 -17.87 -3.13
CA CYS A 204 4.74 -17.67 -3.66
C CYS A 204 4.15 -18.92 -4.33
N PRO A 205 2.80 -19.03 -4.44
CA PRO A 205 2.15 -20.09 -5.18
C PRO A 205 2.63 -20.15 -6.64
N LYS A 206 2.96 -21.34 -7.12
CA LYS A 206 3.55 -21.55 -8.47
C LYS A 206 2.64 -21.08 -9.61
N ASN A 207 1.32 -21.21 -9.45
CA ASN A 207 0.36 -20.72 -10.45
C ASN A 207 0.42 -19.20 -10.62
N ARG A 208 0.68 -18.45 -9.53
CA ARG A 208 0.81 -16.98 -9.58
C ARG A 208 2.11 -16.58 -10.27
N VAL A 209 3.20 -17.25 -9.95
CA VAL A 209 4.51 -17.02 -10.60
C VAL A 209 4.40 -17.33 -12.09
N ALA A 210 3.86 -18.50 -12.47
CA ALA A 210 3.69 -18.90 -13.88
C ALA A 210 2.82 -17.88 -14.65
N LYS A 211 1.72 -17.35 -14.04
CA LYS A 211 0.91 -16.31 -14.70
C LYS A 211 1.71 -15.04 -14.98
N LEU A 212 2.62 -14.63 -14.09
CA LEU A 212 3.46 -13.46 -14.31
C LEU A 212 4.56 -13.71 -15.35
N GLU A 213 5.09 -14.94 -15.40
CA GLU A 213 6.02 -15.36 -16.45
C GLU A 213 5.34 -15.36 -17.82
N ASP A 214 4.11 -15.87 -17.93
CA ASP A 214 3.31 -15.85 -19.16
C ASP A 214 3.01 -14.42 -19.63
N LEU A 215 2.85 -13.47 -18.68
CA LEU A 215 2.65 -12.05 -18.97
C LEU A 215 3.97 -11.30 -19.24
N GLU A 216 5.12 -11.96 -19.08
CA GLU A 216 6.47 -11.36 -19.19
C GLU A 216 6.68 -10.15 -18.24
N TRP A 217 6.05 -10.18 -17.05
CA TRP A 217 6.14 -9.08 -16.10
C TRP A 217 7.33 -9.23 -15.17
N ASN A 218 8.07 -8.12 -15.00
CA ASN A 218 9.17 -8.06 -14.04
C ASN A 218 8.63 -8.05 -12.60
N THR A 219 9.36 -8.74 -11.70
CA THR A 219 9.04 -8.87 -10.28
C THR A 219 10.23 -8.57 -9.36
N THR A 220 11.35 -8.09 -9.92
CA THR A 220 12.57 -7.83 -9.14
C THR A 220 13.05 -6.40 -9.32
N THR A 221 13.80 -5.92 -8.34
CA THR A 221 14.52 -4.65 -8.44
C THR A 221 15.57 -4.69 -9.55
N THR A 222 16.12 -3.55 -9.93
CA THR A 222 17.25 -3.47 -10.88
C THR A 222 18.50 -4.23 -10.40
N GLY A 223 18.63 -4.47 -9.09
CA GLY A 223 19.67 -5.30 -8.50
C GLY A 223 19.39 -6.80 -8.54
N GLY A 224 18.24 -7.23 -9.08
CA GLY A 224 17.83 -8.63 -9.18
C GLY A 224 17.27 -9.22 -7.87
N PHE A 225 16.98 -8.40 -6.87
CA PHE A 225 16.41 -8.82 -5.59
C PHE A 225 14.88 -8.73 -5.61
N SER A 226 14.20 -9.60 -4.86
CA SER A 226 12.85 -9.30 -4.36
C SER A 226 12.89 -8.05 -3.46
N TYR A 227 11.76 -7.38 -3.26
CA TYR A 227 11.74 -6.18 -2.41
C TYR A 227 12.01 -6.49 -0.93
N ASN A 228 11.68 -7.70 -0.47
CA ASN A 228 12.12 -8.19 0.84
C ASN A 228 13.66 -8.30 0.92
N GLU A 229 14.28 -8.96 -0.05
CA GLU A 229 15.74 -9.11 -0.09
C GLU A 229 16.42 -7.75 -0.24
N ASN A 230 15.87 -6.85 -1.05
CA ASN A 230 16.37 -5.50 -1.22
C ASN A 230 16.43 -4.76 0.13
N MET A 231 15.35 -4.79 0.92
CA MET A 231 15.33 -4.16 2.25
C MET A 231 16.24 -4.89 3.24
N LEU A 232 16.28 -6.23 3.25
CA LEU A 232 17.13 -7.02 4.15
C LEU A 232 18.63 -6.95 3.79
N ASN A 233 18.97 -6.46 2.61
CA ASN A 233 20.34 -6.16 2.19
C ASN A 233 20.70 -4.68 2.33
N SER A 234 20.00 -3.92 3.16
CA SER A 234 20.32 -2.51 3.44
C SER A 234 21.81 -2.34 3.80
N GLY A 235 22.45 -1.36 3.19
CA GLY A 235 23.89 -1.11 3.34
C GLY A 235 24.81 -2.03 2.52
N LYS A 236 24.26 -2.97 1.74
CA LYS A 236 25.03 -3.89 0.89
C LYS A 236 24.90 -3.55 -0.58
N ALA A 237 25.87 -3.97 -1.38
CA ALA A 237 25.84 -3.78 -2.83
C ALA A 237 24.59 -4.42 -3.46
N GLY A 238 23.95 -3.70 -4.37
CA GLY A 238 22.73 -4.13 -5.07
C GLY A 238 21.43 -3.72 -4.38
N SER A 239 21.44 -3.37 -3.09
CA SER A 239 20.29 -2.80 -2.41
C SER A 239 20.12 -1.31 -2.77
N THR A 240 18.87 -0.87 -2.92
CA THR A 240 18.55 0.55 -3.09
C THR A 240 18.64 1.32 -1.77
N TYR A 241 18.64 0.63 -0.63
CA TYR A 241 18.80 1.22 0.70
C TYR A 241 20.27 1.28 1.09
N VAL A 242 20.85 2.48 1.07
CA VAL A 242 22.27 2.70 1.36
C VAL A 242 22.63 2.49 2.84
N THR A 243 21.64 2.52 3.74
CA THR A 243 21.77 2.25 5.18
C THR A 243 20.47 1.65 5.72
N TRP A 244 20.55 1.01 6.88
CA TRP A 244 19.38 0.56 7.63
C TRP A 244 18.48 1.73 8.07
N THR A 245 19.08 2.87 8.41
CA THR A 245 18.32 4.11 8.71
C THR A 245 17.46 4.53 7.52
N ALA A 246 18.01 4.51 6.30
CA ALA A 246 17.25 4.85 5.10
C ALA A 246 16.07 3.90 4.86
N ALA A 247 16.23 2.61 5.13
CA ALA A 247 15.12 1.64 5.04
C ALA A 247 14.01 1.91 6.06
N MET A 248 14.37 2.25 7.30
CA MET A 248 13.39 2.59 8.34
C MET A 248 12.69 3.93 8.03
N GLN A 249 13.42 4.90 7.52
CA GLN A 249 12.86 6.19 7.08
C GLN A 249 11.87 6.02 5.93
N GLN A 250 12.13 5.10 4.98
CA GLN A 250 11.20 4.78 3.90
C GLN A 250 9.85 4.26 4.41
N ILE A 251 9.84 3.44 5.49
CA ILE A 251 8.60 2.99 6.11
C ILE A 251 7.80 4.18 6.65
N ILE A 252 8.49 5.13 7.29
CA ILE A 252 7.84 6.35 7.81
C ILE A 252 7.37 7.26 6.68
N ASP A 253 8.14 7.39 5.59
CA ASP A 253 7.74 8.17 4.42
C ASP A 253 6.41 7.65 3.84
N GLY A 254 6.28 6.33 3.63
CA GLY A 254 5.02 5.76 3.18
C GLY A 254 3.86 5.99 4.15
N CYS A 255 4.11 5.96 5.46
CA CYS A 255 3.10 6.33 6.45
C CYS A 255 2.70 7.81 6.36
N MET A 256 3.65 8.70 6.08
CA MET A 256 3.40 10.13 5.91
C MET A 256 2.61 10.41 4.64
N ASP A 257 2.99 9.76 3.54
CA ASP A 257 2.34 9.95 2.23
C ASP A 257 0.85 9.62 2.33
N ILE A 258 0.47 8.46 2.85
CA ILE A 258 -0.96 8.11 2.97
C ILE A 258 -1.69 8.97 4.01
N SER A 259 -1.03 9.37 5.12
CA SER A 259 -1.66 10.27 6.09
C SER A 259 -2.00 11.63 5.48
N ASP A 260 -1.09 12.17 4.65
CA ASP A 260 -1.32 13.41 3.91
C ASP A 260 -2.43 13.23 2.85
N GLU A 261 -2.38 12.14 2.08
CA GLU A 261 -3.35 11.87 1.03
C GLU A 261 -4.77 11.74 1.56
N VAL A 262 -4.98 10.99 2.65
CA VAL A 262 -6.29 10.87 3.29
C VAL A 262 -6.80 12.24 3.72
N GLY A 263 -5.95 13.05 4.38
CA GLY A 263 -6.35 14.36 4.88
C GLY A 263 -6.60 15.39 3.77
N THR A 264 -5.68 15.51 2.82
CA THR A 264 -5.69 16.60 1.83
C THR A 264 -6.47 16.25 0.56
N SER A 265 -6.40 14.99 0.10
CA SER A 265 -6.98 14.57 -1.18
C SER A 265 -8.27 13.80 -1.00
N LYS A 266 -8.24 12.63 -0.34
CA LYS A 266 -9.41 11.73 -0.27
C LYS A 266 -10.57 12.36 0.49
N ILE A 267 -10.34 13.00 1.63
CA ILE A 267 -11.35 13.76 2.38
C ILE A 267 -11.36 15.21 1.93
N GLY A 268 -10.18 15.83 1.77
CA GLY A 268 -10.02 17.27 1.65
C GLY A 268 -10.60 17.85 0.36
N LYS A 269 -10.32 17.26 -0.81
CA LYS A 269 -10.82 17.81 -2.09
C LYS A 269 -12.35 17.86 -2.17
N PRO A 270 -13.10 16.79 -1.81
CA PRO A 270 -14.56 16.89 -1.74
C PRO A 270 -15.04 17.87 -0.67
N HIS A 271 -14.46 17.83 0.54
CA HIS A 271 -14.91 18.65 1.67
C HIS A 271 -14.74 20.15 1.42
N THR A 272 -13.60 20.56 0.88
CA THR A 272 -13.30 21.98 0.58
C THR A 272 -14.01 22.48 -0.69
N GLY A 273 -14.52 21.56 -1.52
CA GLY A 273 -15.11 21.85 -2.80
C GLY A 273 -14.10 22.09 -3.93
N GLU A 274 -12.82 21.74 -3.71
CA GLU A 274 -11.79 21.77 -4.74
C GLU A 274 -12.14 20.81 -5.87
N ASP A 275 -12.50 19.57 -5.54
CA ASP A 275 -13.07 18.61 -6.47
C ASP A 275 -14.15 17.76 -5.81
N LYS A 276 -15.41 18.08 -6.09
CA LYS A 276 -16.58 17.37 -5.56
C LYS A 276 -16.78 15.97 -6.16
N ASN A 277 -16.10 15.66 -7.26
CA ASN A 277 -16.14 14.35 -7.89
C ASN A 277 -15.06 13.41 -7.36
N TYR A 278 -14.13 13.93 -6.56
CA TYR A 278 -13.05 13.14 -5.94
C TYR A 278 -13.56 12.37 -4.72
N ILE A 279 -14.70 11.68 -4.88
CA ILE A 279 -15.30 10.84 -3.83
C ILE A 279 -15.03 9.38 -4.14
N GLU A 280 -14.10 8.79 -3.40
CA GLU A 280 -13.71 7.39 -3.50
C GLU A 280 -14.84 6.47 -2.99
N SER A 281 -14.99 5.29 -3.61
CA SER A 281 -15.99 4.27 -3.25
C SER A 281 -17.44 4.80 -3.14
N PRO A 282 -17.94 5.58 -4.13
CA PRO A 282 -19.25 6.20 -4.02
C PRO A 282 -20.42 5.23 -4.22
N TYR A 283 -20.19 4.11 -4.94
CA TYR A 283 -21.26 3.15 -5.26
C TYR A 283 -21.50 2.15 -4.13
N SER A 284 -20.45 1.74 -3.46
CA SER A 284 -20.50 0.88 -2.26
C SER A 284 -20.74 1.68 -0.97
N GLU A 285 -20.57 3.03 -1.04
CA GLU A 285 -20.58 3.93 0.11
C GLU A 285 -19.54 3.56 1.19
N ASN A 286 -18.38 2.97 0.79
CA ASN A 286 -17.38 2.41 1.68
C ASN A 286 -16.28 3.39 2.09
N SER A 287 -16.25 4.62 1.56
CA SER A 287 -15.16 5.60 1.70
C SER A 287 -14.61 5.73 3.13
N ILE A 288 -15.48 5.81 4.14
CA ILE A 288 -15.05 5.96 5.55
C ILE A 288 -14.26 4.73 6.03
N THR A 289 -14.64 3.53 5.57
CA THR A 289 -13.92 2.30 5.89
C THR A 289 -12.58 2.27 5.18
N ASP A 290 -12.53 2.71 3.92
CA ASP A 290 -11.31 2.80 3.12
C ASP A 290 -10.30 3.74 3.80
N PHE A 291 -10.72 4.95 4.16
CA PHE A 291 -9.88 5.91 4.89
C PHE A 291 -9.41 5.38 6.26
N TYR A 292 -10.28 4.65 6.97
CA TYR A 292 -9.92 4.01 8.22
C TYR A 292 -8.83 2.95 8.01
N ASP A 293 -8.96 2.11 6.97
CA ASP A 293 -7.99 1.07 6.63
C ASP A 293 -6.66 1.67 6.13
N ASN A 294 -6.67 2.85 5.49
CA ASN A 294 -5.44 3.61 5.17
C ASN A 294 -4.67 3.96 6.45
N ILE A 295 -5.31 4.54 7.44
CA ILE A 295 -4.64 4.85 8.72
C ILE A 295 -4.27 3.59 9.49
N LEU A 296 -5.05 2.51 9.36
CA LEU A 296 -4.70 1.21 9.95
C LEU A 296 -3.42 0.64 9.32
N SER A 297 -3.12 0.92 8.03
CA SER A 297 -1.85 0.55 7.40
C SER A 297 -0.64 1.21 8.09
N ILE A 298 -0.79 2.46 8.52
CA ILE A 298 0.21 3.19 9.33
C ILE A 298 0.39 2.52 10.69
N GLN A 299 -0.72 2.22 11.38
CA GLN A 299 -0.68 1.52 12.66
C GLN A 299 0.05 0.18 12.55
N ASN A 300 -0.26 -0.62 11.53
CA ASN A 300 0.36 -1.91 11.30
C ASN A 300 1.87 -1.78 11.03
N SER A 301 2.27 -0.77 10.25
CA SER A 301 3.68 -0.50 9.93
C SER A 301 4.46 -0.05 11.17
N TYR A 302 3.89 0.82 12.01
CA TYR A 302 4.55 1.34 13.20
C TYR A 302 4.59 0.33 14.36
N MET A 303 3.51 -0.43 14.58
CA MET A 303 3.33 -1.36 15.71
C MET A 303 3.90 -2.78 15.45
N GLY A 304 4.54 -3.03 14.31
CA GLY A 304 5.24 -4.28 14.03
C GLY A 304 4.36 -5.44 13.57
N GLY A 305 3.27 -5.16 12.86
CA GLY A 305 2.43 -6.17 12.21
C GLY A 305 0.93 -5.87 12.24
N ILE A 306 0.20 -6.61 11.44
CA ILE A 306 -1.27 -6.59 11.48
C ILE A 306 -1.78 -7.12 12.83
N GLU A 307 -3.03 -6.79 13.17
CA GLU A 307 -3.65 -7.27 14.41
C GLU A 307 -3.56 -8.80 14.52
N GLY A 308 -3.15 -9.28 15.70
CA GLY A 308 -2.95 -10.70 15.98
C GLY A 308 -1.62 -11.30 15.46
N LYS A 309 -0.79 -10.51 14.76
CA LYS A 309 0.54 -10.90 14.28
C LYS A 309 1.66 -9.94 14.74
N ARG A 310 1.33 -8.94 15.54
CA ARG A 310 2.28 -7.95 16.06
C ARG A 310 3.33 -8.61 16.94
N ASP A 311 4.59 -8.23 16.72
CA ASP A 311 5.67 -8.41 17.67
C ASP A 311 6.16 -7.01 18.07
N GLU A 312 5.55 -6.45 19.09
CA GLU A 312 5.82 -5.07 19.52
C GLU A 312 7.28 -4.87 19.91
N ALA A 313 7.97 -5.93 20.37
CA ALA A 313 9.39 -5.84 20.72
C ALA A 313 10.30 -5.63 19.49
N LYS A 314 9.83 -5.98 18.30
CA LYS A 314 10.52 -5.79 17.01
C LYS A 314 9.76 -4.83 16.12
N SER A 315 9.46 -3.64 16.63
CA SER A 315 8.65 -2.63 15.96
C SER A 315 9.33 -1.26 16.01
N LEU A 316 8.94 -0.37 15.11
CA LEU A 316 9.31 1.04 15.18
C LEU A 316 8.83 1.67 16.50
N HIS A 317 7.63 1.29 16.98
CA HIS A 317 7.11 1.66 18.28
C HIS A 317 8.13 1.37 19.41
N ALA A 318 8.60 0.13 19.52
CA ALA A 318 9.56 -0.24 20.57
C ALA A 318 10.88 0.53 20.45
N TYR A 319 11.38 0.70 19.21
CA TYR A 319 12.60 1.45 18.98
C TYR A 319 12.44 2.92 19.39
N VAL A 320 11.44 3.61 18.85
CA VAL A 320 11.19 5.04 19.16
C VAL A 320 10.96 5.23 20.67
N LYS A 321 10.17 4.35 21.30
CA LYS A 321 9.97 4.37 22.75
C LYS A 321 11.26 4.24 23.55
N SER A 322 12.22 3.44 23.06
CA SER A 322 13.50 3.24 23.74
C SER A 322 14.43 4.44 23.68
N VAL A 323 14.31 5.28 22.64
CA VAL A 323 15.16 6.46 22.43
C VAL A 323 14.43 7.78 22.78
N ASN A 324 13.10 7.83 22.63
CA ASN A 324 12.29 9.00 22.88
C ASN A 324 10.84 8.59 23.22
N ALA A 325 10.61 8.25 24.50
CA ALA A 325 9.31 7.75 24.95
C ALA A 325 8.17 8.77 24.81
N ASP A 326 8.47 10.06 24.92
CA ASP A 326 7.46 11.14 24.74
C ASP A 326 7.02 11.23 23.27
N LEU A 327 7.95 11.08 22.33
CA LEU A 327 7.64 11.04 20.90
C LEU A 327 6.78 9.83 20.57
N ASP A 328 7.18 8.65 21.04
CA ASP A 328 6.40 7.42 20.83
C ASP A 328 4.95 7.55 21.33
N SER A 329 4.78 8.09 22.55
CA SER A 329 3.43 8.33 23.11
C SER A 329 2.59 9.27 22.24
N LYS A 330 3.21 10.29 21.63
CA LYS A 330 2.52 11.20 20.70
C LYS A 330 2.13 10.50 19.41
N VAL A 331 3.00 9.63 18.86
CA VAL A 331 2.69 8.85 17.64
C VAL A 331 1.49 7.94 17.87
N VAL A 332 1.52 7.15 18.94
CA VAL A 332 0.42 6.23 19.27
C VAL A 332 -0.89 7.01 19.45
N ALA A 333 -0.87 8.11 20.22
CA ALA A 333 -2.04 8.95 20.41
C ALA A 333 -2.56 9.59 19.10
N ALA A 334 -1.67 9.98 18.20
CA ALA A 334 -2.05 10.57 16.91
C ALA A 334 -2.69 9.52 15.96
N ILE A 335 -2.14 8.31 15.90
CA ILE A 335 -2.73 7.18 15.17
C ILE A 335 -4.14 6.87 15.68
N ASP A 336 -4.28 6.69 17.00
CA ASP A 336 -5.57 6.40 17.62
C ASP A 336 -6.59 7.51 17.41
N ASN A 337 -6.15 8.78 17.45
CA ASN A 337 -7.01 9.93 17.19
C ASN A 337 -7.47 9.98 15.73
N ALA A 338 -6.58 9.76 14.75
CA ALA A 338 -6.93 9.73 13.34
C ALA A 338 -7.94 8.61 13.04
N LEU A 339 -7.70 7.40 13.53
CA LEU A 339 -8.64 6.27 13.44
C LEU A 339 -10.01 6.61 14.04
N ALA A 340 -10.03 7.23 15.22
CA ALA A 340 -11.27 7.61 15.91
C ALA A 340 -12.04 8.68 15.15
N LYS A 341 -11.35 9.72 14.63
CA LYS A 341 -11.98 10.84 13.90
C LYS A 341 -12.54 10.38 12.56
N ILE A 342 -11.82 9.57 11.80
CA ILE A 342 -12.31 9.00 10.54
C ILE A 342 -13.52 8.11 10.81
N LYS A 343 -13.45 7.20 11.78
CA LYS A 343 -14.59 6.35 12.17
C LYS A 343 -15.80 7.15 12.64
N GLY A 344 -15.58 8.33 13.21
CA GLY A 344 -16.62 9.25 13.68
C GLY A 344 -17.21 10.14 12.60
N MET A 345 -16.73 10.08 11.34
CA MET A 345 -17.28 10.84 10.24
C MET A 345 -18.74 10.45 9.97
N LYS A 346 -19.52 11.44 9.57
CA LYS A 346 -20.94 11.21 9.25
C LYS A 346 -21.09 10.39 7.98
N ALA A 347 -21.63 9.19 8.12
CA ALA A 347 -21.86 8.25 7.02
C ALA A 347 -23.19 8.52 6.27
N PRO A 348 -23.28 8.16 4.96
CA PRO A 348 -22.14 7.83 4.12
C PRO A 348 -21.40 9.09 3.67
N PHE A 349 -20.08 8.99 3.42
CA PHE A 349 -19.26 10.14 3.03
C PHE A 349 -19.77 10.82 1.76
N VAL A 350 -20.12 10.07 0.75
CA VAL A 350 -20.64 10.59 -0.54
C VAL A 350 -21.82 11.55 -0.39
N LYS A 351 -22.61 11.42 0.68
CA LYS A 351 -23.77 12.29 0.97
C LYS A 351 -23.46 13.36 2.04
N ASN A 352 -22.35 13.23 2.75
CA ASN A 352 -22.03 14.03 3.93
C ASN A 352 -20.61 14.62 3.91
N TYR A 353 -19.93 14.65 2.76
CA TYR A 353 -18.54 15.14 2.63
C TYR A 353 -18.35 16.61 3.07
N THR A 354 -19.43 17.39 3.23
CA THR A 354 -19.38 18.77 3.76
C THR A 354 -19.63 18.86 5.26
N ASP A 355 -19.86 17.73 5.95
CA ASP A 355 -20.10 17.72 7.41
C ASP A 355 -18.83 18.12 8.16
N ALA A 356 -19.00 18.76 9.33
CA ALA A 356 -17.89 19.24 10.16
C ALA A 356 -16.96 18.10 10.63
N SER A 357 -17.45 16.87 10.74
CA SER A 357 -16.66 15.70 11.10
C SER A 357 -15.55 15.39 10.07
N CYS A 358 -15.70 15.83 8.82
CA CYS A 358 -14.64 15.72 7.81
C CYS A 358 -13.44 16.60 8.15
N GLN A 359 -13.67 17.85 8.58
CA GLN A 359 -12.58 18.74 9.02
C GLN A 359 -11.85 18.17 10.23
N GLU A 360 -12.58 17.59 11.19
CA GLU A 360 -11.94 16.95 12.36
C GLU A 360 -11.04 15.76 11.96
N ALA A 361 -11.43 14.99 10.96
CA ALA A 361 -10.63 13.89 10.42
C ALA A 361 -9.39 14.40 9.66
N MET A 362 -9.53 15.44 8.84
CA MET A 362 -8.42 16.11 8.15
C MET A 362 -7.39 16.66 9.13
N ASP A 363 -7.83 17.36 10.19
CA ASP A 363 -6.96 17.91 11.22
C ASP A 363 -6.20 16.80 11.97
N ALA A 364 -6.84 15.65 12.18
CA ALA A 364 -6.21 14.49 12.83
C ALA A 364 -5.14 13.84 11.93
N CYS A 365 -5.37 13.74 10.62
CA CYS A 365 -4.38 13.25 9.65
C CYS A 365 -3.18 14.19 9.55
N ASP A 366 -3.39 15.52 9.50
CA ASP A 366 -2.31 16.51 9.50
C ASP A 366 -1.47 16.45 10.80
N ALA A 367 -2.11 16.27 11.94
CA ALA A 367 -1.40 16.08 13.21
C ALA A 367 -0.58 14.78 13.24
N LEU A 368 -1.09 13.69 12.66
CA LEU A 368 -0.38 12.43 12.51
C LEU A 368 0.82 12.59 11.58
N ASN A 369 0.67 13.24 10.43
CA ASN A 369 1.75 13.48 9.48
C ASN A 369 2.91 14.25 10.15
N LYS A 370 2.62 15.31 10.90
CA LYS A 370 3.63 16.12 11.61
C LYS A 370 4.42 15.34 12.65
N VAL A 371 3.77 14.45 13.39
CA VAL A 371 4.48 13.65 14.40
C VAL A 371 5.31 12.56 13.75
N LEU A 372 4.86 11.96 12.63
CA LEU A 372 5.63 11.00 11.84
C LEU A 372 6.90 11.65 11.25
N ALA A 373 6.82 12.90 10.78
CA ALA A 373 8.00 13.66 10.34
C ALA A 373 9.06 13.77 11.45
N THR A 374 8.63 13.99 12.70
CA THR A 374 9.54 14.01 13.85
C THR A 374 10.16 12.63 14.13
N VAL A 375 9.42 11.53 13.90
CA VAL A 375 9.99 10.18 13.99
C VAL A 375 11.09 9.97 12.95
N LYS A 376 10.87 10.41 11.71
CA LYS A 376 11.87 10.31 10.64
C LYS A 376 13.18 11.00 11.01
N GLU A 377 13.10 12.17 11.64
CA GLU A 377 14.28 12.88 12.17
C GLU A 377 14.93 12.14 13.34
N GLU A 378 14.15 11.54 14.24
CA GLU A 378 14.66 10.77 15.39
C GLU A 378 15.44 9.52 14.93
N LEU A 379 14.94 8.83 13.87
CA LEU A 379 15.60 7.67 13.28
C LEU A 379 17.01 8.00 12.71
N ALA A 380 17.27 9.25 12.36
CA ALA A 380 18.55 9.71 11.80
C ALA A 380 19.63 9.95 12.88
N LYS A 381 19.24 10.11 14.15
CA LYS A 381 20.16 10.31 15.29
C LYS A 381 20.81 8.99 15.70
#